data_5ac4c08bf5b6803098a9fe5a017c6a2b
#
_entry.id   5ac4c08bf5b6803098a9fe5a017c6a2b
#
_cell.length_a   1.000
_cell.length_b   1.000
_cell.length_c   1.000
_cell.angle_alpha   90.00
_cell.angle_beta   90.00
_cell.angle_gamma   90.00
#
_symmetry.space_group_name_H-M   'P 1'
#
loop_
_entity.id
_entity.type
_entity.pdbx_description
1 polymer ?
#
loop_
_entity_poly.entity_id
_entity_poly.type
_entity_poly.pdbx_seq_one_letter_code
_entity_poly.pdbx_strand_id
1 'polypeptide(L)'
;ILGVAVGIASYTAPLYLSEMASENVRGKMISMYQLMVTLGIVLAFLSDTAFSYSGNWRAMLGVLALPAVLLIILVVFLPNSPRWLAQKGRHIEAEEVLRMLRDTSEKARDELNEIRESLKLRQGGWALFKANRNVRRAVFLGMLLQAMQQFTGMNIIMYYAPRIFKMAGFTTTEQQMIATLVVGLTFMFATFIAVFTVDKAGRKPALKIGFSVMALGTLVLGYCLMQFDNGTASSGLSWLSVGMTMMCIAGYAMSAAPVVWILCSEIQPLKCRNFGITCSTTTNWVSNMIIGATFLTLLDSIGAAGTFWLYTALNIAFIGITFWLIPETKNVTLEHIERKLMAGEKLRNIGV
;
A
#
# COMPACT_ATOMS: atom_id res chain seq x y z
N ILE A 1 20.80 0.05 -4.59
CA ILE A 1 20.62 -1.36 -4.99
C ILE A 1 19.40 -1.95 -4.29
N LEU A 2 19.28 -1.89 -2.95
CA LEU A 2 18.13 -2.43 -2.22
C LEU A 2 16.79 -1.85 -2.69
N GLY A 3 16.70 -0.55 -2.92
CA GLY A 3 15.48 0.09 -3.41
C GLY A 3 15.04 -0.42 -4.79
N VAL A 4 15.98 -0.71 -5.69
CA VAL A 4 15.68 -1.33 -6.99
C VAL A 4 15.13 -2.74 -6.79
N ALA A 5 15.73 -3.54 -5.90
CA ALA A 5 15.26 -4.88 -5.59
C ALA A 5 13.85 -4.88 -5.01
N VAL A 6 13.57 -3.99 -4.05
CA VAL A 6 12.23 -3.80 -3.46
C VAL A 6 11.22 -3.35 -4.53
N GLY A 7 11.60 -2.43 -5.43
CA GLY A 7 10.75 -1.99 -6.53
C GLY A 7 10.36 -3.12 -7.48
N ILE A 8 11.32 -3.96 -7.86
CA ILE A 8 11.07 -5.15 -8.70
C ILE A 8 10.17 -6.13 -7.96
N ALA A 9 10.48 -6.47 -6.70
CA ALA A 9 9.71 -7.43 -5.92
C ALA A 9 8.27 -6.97 -5.69
N SER A 10 8.06 -5.69 -5.32
CA SER A 10 6.73 -5.12 -5.05
C SER A 10 5.82 -5.06 -6.28
N TYR A 11 6.39 -5.05 -7.49
CA TYR A 11 5.64 -5.13 -8.73
C TYR A 11 5.41 -6.59 -9.15
N THR A 12 6.48 -7.39 -9.14
CA THR A 12 6.47 -8.74 -9.72
C THR A 12 5.66 -9.72 -8.87
N ALA A 13 5.76 -9.66 -7.54
CA ALA A 13 5.09 -10.63 -6.67
C ALA A 13 3.56 -10.58 -6.76
N PRO A 14 2.87 -9.42 -6.61
CA PRO A 14 1.42 -9.38 -6.78
C PRO A 14 0.97 -9.66 -8.22
N LEU A 15 1.77 -9.28 -9.23
CA LEU A 15 1.49 -9.62 -10.62
C LEU A 15 1.51 -11.15 -10.82
N TYR A 16 2.58 -11.80 -10.39
CA TYR A 16 2.72 -13.25 -10.47
C TYR A 16 1.56 -13.97 -9.75
N LEU A 17 1.24 -13.56 -8.52
CA LEU A 17 0.11 -14.12 -7.77
C LEU A 17 -1.22 -13.95 -8.50
N SER A 18 -1.43 -12.79 -9.12
CA SER A 18 -2.68 -12.52 -9.87
C SER A 18 -2.82 -13.34 -11.14
N GLU A 19 -1.71 -13.73 -11.77
CA GLU A 19 -1.66 -14.56 -12.98
C GLU A 19 -1.72 -16.06 -12.69
N MET A 20 -1.22 -16.49 -11.52
CA MET A 20 -1.25 -17.90 -11.10
C MET A 20 -2.56 -18.29 -10.43
N ALA A 21 -3.16 -17.38 -9.69
CA ALA A 21 -4.38 -17.65 -8.92
C ALA A 21 -5.61 -17.78 -9.82
N SER A 22 -6.46 -18.79 -9.53
CA SER A 22 -7.79 -18.86 -10.13
C SER A 22 -8.68 -17.71 -9.65
N GLU A 23 -9.71 -17.34 -10.42
CA GLU A 23 -10.60 -16.22 -10.10
C GLU A 23 -11.15 -16.28 -8.67
N ASN A 24 -11.54 -17.47 -8.22
CA ASN A 24 -12.16 -17.71 -6.92
C ASN A 24 -11.22 -17.44 -5.72
N VAL A 25 -9.90 -17.57 -5.90
CA VAL A 25 -8.90 -17.40 -4.82
C VAL A 25 -7.99 -16.20 -5.02
N ARG A 26 -8.07 -15.51 -6.16
CA ARG A 26 -7.21 -14.36 -6.50
C ARG A 26 -7.24 -13.27 -5.42
N GLY A 27 -8.43 -12.92 -4.93
CA GLY A 27 -8.58 -11.94 -3.86
C GLY A 27 -7.88 -12.38 -2.56
N LYS A 28 -8.02 -13.65 -2.18
CA LYS A 28 -7.34 -14.22 -1.01
C LYS A 28 -5.82 -14.20 -1.17
N MET A 29 -5.30 -14.51 -2.35
CA MET A 29 -3.86 -14.50 -2.62
C MET A 29 -3.25 -13.10 -2.53
N ILE A 30 -3.94 -12.07 -3.06
CA ILE A 30 -3.51 -10.68 -2.95
C ILE A 30 -3.58 -10.20 -1.50
N SER A 31 -4.60 -10.60 -0.76
CA SER A 31 -4.70 -10.30 0.68
C SER A 31 -3.59 -10.98 1.50
N MET A 32 -3.24 -12.21 1.15
CA MET A 32 -2.14 -12.94 1.78
C MET A 32 -0.78 -12.25 1.50
N TYR A 33 -0.57 -11.74 0.27
CA TYR A 33 0.61 -10.93 -0.05
C TYR A 33 0.73 -9.73 0.89
N GLN A 34 -0.34 -8.96 1.09
CA GLN A 34 -0.34 -7.80 1.99
C GLN A 34 -0.04 -8.22 3.45
N LEU A 35 -0.60 -9.35 3.88
CA LEU A 35 -0.32 -9.89 5.22
C LEU A 35 1.14 -10.29 5.37
N MET A 36 1.76 -10.90 4.35
CA MET A 36 3.19 -11.24 4.38
C MET A 36 4.08 -10.01 4.42
N VAL A 37 3.70 -8.91 3.76
CA VAL A 37 4.41 -7.63 3.86
C VAL A 37 4.41 -7.13 5.31
N THR A 38 3.26 -7.11 5.97
CA THR A 38 3.17 -6.65 7.36
C THR A 38 3.89 -7.58 8.34
N LEU A 39 3.83 -8.89 8.12
CA LEU A 39 4.62 -9.86 8.89
C LEU A 39 6.12 -9.60 8.73
N GLY A 40 6.58 -9.32 7.51
CA GLY A 40 7.98 -8.96 7.23
C GLY A 40 8.43 -7.72 8.00
N ILE A 41 7.57 -6.70 8.12
CA ILE A 41 7.83 -5.50 8.91
C ILE A 41 7.98 -5.84 10.40
N VAL A 42 7.10 -6.68 10.96
CA VAL A 42 7.20 -7.12 12.35
C VAL A 42 8.49 -7.91 12.60
N LEU A 43 8.85 -8.81 11.70
CA LEU A 43 10.10 -9.58 11.81
C LEU A 43 11.34 -8.67 11.73
N ALA A 44 11.30 -7.63 10.88
CA ALA A 44 12.37 -6.64 10.80
C ALA A 44 12.49 -5.87 12.14
N PHE A 45 11.40 -5.38 12.70
CA PHE A 45 11.42 -4.69 13.99
C PHE A 45 11.85 -5.59 15.16
N LEU A 46 11.46 -6.87 15.14
CA LEU A 46 11.95 -7.86 16.09
C LEU A 46 13.47 -8.04 16.00
N SER A 47 13.97 -8.21 14.79
CA SER A 47 15.40 -8.33 14.52
C SER A 47 16.17 -7.09 14.99
N ASP A 48 15.69 -5.90 14.62
CA ASP A 48 16.32 -4.64 15.02
C ASP A 48 16.30 -4.47 16.54
N THR A 49 15.21 -4.84 17.20
CA THR A 49 15.13 -4.83 18.67
C THR A 49 16.14 -5.79 19.27
N ALA A 50 16.25 -7.03 18.78
CA ALA A 50 17.18 -8.02 19.30
C ALA A 50 18.66 -7.57 19.16
N PHE A 51 19.03 -6.99 18.02
CA PHE A 51 20.41 -6.52 17.80
C PHE A 51 20.68 -5.12 18.38
N SER A 52 19.67 -4.36 18.79
CA SER A 52 19.84 -3.06 19.41
C SER A 52 20.60 -3.13 20.74
N TYR A 53 20.44 -4.22 21.50
CA TYR A 53 21.17 -4.46 22.75
C TYR A 53 22.69 -4.54 22.58
N SER A 54 23.14 -5.05 21.43
CA SER A 54 24.56 -5.14 21.09
C SER A 54 25.07 -3.95 20.29
N GLY A 55 24.19 -3.03 19.86
CA GLY A 55 24.54 -1.93 18.95
C GLY A 55 25.02 -2.37 17.58
N ASN A 56 24.80 -3.62 17.21
CA ASN A 56 25.33 -4.22 15.97
C ASN A 56 24.43 -3.93 14.77
N TRP A 57 24.49 -2.70 14.25
CA TRP A 57 23.72 -2.27 13.08
C TRP A 57 24.04 -3.09 11.80
N ARG A 58 25.25 -3.69 11.71
CA ARG A 58 25.61 -4.56 10.58
C ARG A 58 24.81 -5.87 10.60
N ALA A 59 24.57 -6.42 11.80
CA ALA A 59 23.72 -7.60 11.96
C ALA A 59 22.26 -7.27 11.63
N MET A 60 21.74 -6.10 12.05
CA MET A 60 20.39 -5.64 11.69
C MET A 60 20.18 -5.62 10.17
N LEU A 61 21.13 -5.07 9.41
CA LEU A 61 21.07 -5.08 7.95
C LEU A 61 21.35 -6.48 7.35
N GLY A 62 22.25 -7.25 7.98
CA GLY A 62 22.66 -8.56 7.49
C GLY A 62 21.56 -9.62 7.55
N VAL A 63 20.64 -9.52 8.50
CA VAL A 63 19.47 -10.42 8.61
C VAL A 63 18.60 -10.42 7.34
N LEU A 64 18.55 -9.30 6.60
CA LEU A 64 17.83 -9.22 5.32
C LEU A 64 18.33 -10.22 4.27
N ALA A 65 19.57 -10.70 4.40
CA ALA A 65 20.11 -11.70 3.49
C ALA A 65 19.39 -13.06 3.63
N LEU A 66 18.89 -13.41 4.80
CA LEU A 66 18.21 -14.70 5.04
C LEU A 66 16.94 -14.84 4.19
N PRO A 67 15.93 -13.95 4.26
CA PRO A 67 14.76 -14.03 3.41
C PRO A 67 15.10 -13.84 1.92
N ALA A 68 16.14 -13.05 1.58
CA ALA A 68 16.55 -12.87 0.20
C ALA A 68 17.13 -14.16 -0.41
N VAL A 69 17.99 -14.87 0.31
CA VAL A 69 18.54 -16.17 -0.12
C VAL A 69 17.42 -17.20 -0.21
N LEU A 70 16.53 -17.27 0.77
CA LEU A 70 15.37 -18.15 0.73
C LEU A 70 14.49 -17.87 -0.49
N LEU A 71 14.23 -16.60 -0.81
CA LEU A 71 13.47 -16.22 -1.99
C LEU A 71 14.16 -16.69 -3.28
N ILE A 72 15.49 -16.49 -3.42
CA ILE A 72 16.24 -16.97 -4.59
C ILE A 72 16.09 -18.47 -4.78
N ILE A 73 16.23 -19.23 -3.68
CA ILE A 73 16.08 -20.69 -3.74
C ILE A 73 14.66 -21.09 -4.16
N LEU A 74 13.64 -20.50 -3.54
CA LEU A 74 12.26 -20.85 -3.81
C LEU A 74 11.80 -20.46 -5.22
N VAL A 75 12.23 -19.30 -5.73
CA VAL A 75 11.83 -18.82 -7.06
C VAL A 75 12.31 -19.74 -8.18
N VAL A 76 13.46 -20.43 -8.00
CA VAL A 76 13.97 -21.41 -8.98
C VAL A 76 12.98 -22.56 -9.22
N PHE A 77 12.19 -22.92 -8.20
CA PHE A 77 11.22 -24.01 -8.29
C PHE A 77 9.83 -23.55 -8.77
N LEU A 78 9.59 -22.26 -8.89
CA LEU A 78 8.31 -21.74 -9.34
C LEU A 78 8.21 -21.78 -10.88
N PRO A 79 7.07 -22.26 -11.45
CA PRO A 79 6.84 -22.21 -12.88
C PRO A 79 6.67 -20.77 -13.36
N ASN A 80 6.97 -20.54 -14.64
CA ASN A 80 6.68 -19.25 -15.27
C ASN A 80 5.15 -19.03 -15.34
N SER A 81 4.70 -17.76 -15.32
CA SER A 81 3.27 -17.48 -15.41
C SER A 81 2.67 -17.94 -16.74
N PRO A 82 1.45 -18.50 -16.75
CA PRO A 82 0.79 -18.94 -17.99
C PRO A 82 0.62 -17.80 -18.99
N ARG A 83 0.36 -16.60 -18.50
CA ARG A 83 0.19 -15.41 -19.35
C ARG A 83 1.49 -14.99 -20.01
N TRP A 84 2.60 -15.02 -19.29
CA TRP A 84 3.91 -14.74 -19.82
C TRP A 84 4.35 -15.80 -20.85
N LEU A 85 4.09 -17.09 -20.56
CA LEU A 85 4.38 -18.18 -21.49
C LEU A 85 3.58 -18.03 -22.80
N ALA A 86 2.28 -17.73 -22.69
CA ALA A 86 1.44 -17.49 -23.85
C ALA A 86 1.90 -16.26 -24.67
N GLN A 87 2.34 -15.19 -24.01
CA GLN A 87 2.91 -14.00 -24.65
C GLN A 87 4.21 -14.31 -25.43
N LYS A 88 5.00 -15.28 -24.94
CA LYS A 88 6.23 -15.76 -25.60
C LYS A 88 5.96 -16.82 -26.68
N GLY A 89 4.69 -17.18 -26.93
CA GLY A 89 4.33 -18.22 -27.88
C GLY A 89 4.48 -19.66 -27.38
N ARG A 90 4.86 -19.85 -26.09
CA ARG A 90 5.08 -21.16 -25.46
C ARG A 90 3.75 -21.73 -24.94
N HIS A 91 2.82 -21.98 -25.85
CA HIS A 91 1.42 -22.32 -25.49
C HIS A 91 1.26 -23.68 -24.82
N ILE A 92 2.12 -24.67 -25.19
CA ILE A 92 2.08 -26.01 -24.59
C ILE A 92 2.40 -25.93 -23.10
N GLU A 93 3.49 -25.24 -22.78
CA GLU A 93 3.92 -25.06 -21.38
C GLU A 93 2.91 -24.21 -20.58
N ALA A 94 2.31 -23.20 -21.23
CA ALA A 94 1.24 -22.42 -20.59
C ALA A 94 0.03 -23.29 -20.20
N GLU A 95 -0.35 -24.24 -21.08
CA GLU A 95 -1.42 -25.19 -20.81
C GLU A 95 -1.06 -26.17 -19.69
N GLU A 96 0.18 -26.67 -19.67
CA GLU A 96 0.69 -27.54 -18.60
C GLU A 96 0.63 -26.86 -17.23
N VAL A 97 1.10 -25.62 -17.13
CA VAL A 97 1.02 -24.85 -15.88
C VAL A 97 -0.42 -24.59 -15.47
N LEU A 98 -1.30 -24.25 -16.39
CA LEU A 98 -2.73 -24.08 -16.10
C LEU A 98 -3.38 -25.37 -15.60
N ARG A 99 -3.03 -26.52 -16.18
CA ARG A 99 -3.53 -27.84 -15.73
C ARG A 99 -3.08 -28.17 -14.30
N MET A 100 -1.91 -27.73 -13.88
CA MET A 100 -1.45 -27.91 -12.49
C MET A 100 -2.23 -27.02 -11.51
N LEU A 101 -2.77 -25.90 -11.97
CA LEU A 101 -3.39 -24.87 -11.15
C LEU A 101 -4.93 -24.90 -11.17
N ARG A 102 -5.54 -25.66 -12.07
CA ARG A 102 -7.00 -25.71 -12.27
C ARG A 102 -7.53 -27.11 -12.03
N ASP A 103 -8.76 -27.18 -11.55
CA ASP A 103 -9.40 -28.45 -11.19
C ASP A 103 -9.66 -29.37 -12.38
N THR A 104 -9.83 -28.80 -13.58
CA THR A 104 -10.16 -29.57 -14.80
C THR A 104 -9.34 -29.08 -15.99
N SER A 105 -8.98 -30.01 -16.90
CA SER A 105 -8.26 -29.68 -18.14
C SER A 105 -9.07 -28.78 -19.07
N GLU A 106 -10.39 -28.83 -19.00
CA GLU A 106 -11.30 -27.98 -19.78
C GLU A 106 -11.18 -26.54 -19.35
N LYS A 107 -11.27 -26.24 -18.05
CA LYS A 107 -11.05 -24.88 -17.50
C LYS A 107 -9.67 -24.33 -17.85
N ALA A 108 -8.64 -25.18 -17.85
CA ALA A 108 -7.29 -24.77 -18.21
C ALA A 108 -7.19 -24.33 -19.69
N ARG A 109 -7.88 -25.04 -20.60
CA ARG A 109 -7.95 -24.70 -22.02
C ARG A 109 -8.75 -23.43 -22.28
N ASP A 110 -9.89 -23.30 -21.63
CA ASP A 110 -10.75 -22.13 -21.76
C ASP A 110 -10.02 -20.88 -21.33
N GLU A 111 -9.35 -20.93 -20.17
CA GLU A 111 -8.54 -19.83 -19.66
C GLU A 111 -7.35 -19.51 -20.58
N LEU A 112 -6.69 -20.51 -21.15
CA LEU A 112 -5.63 -20.27 -22.15
C LEU A 112 -6.16 -19.55 -23.38
N ASN A 113 -7.36 -19.90 -23.85
CA ASN A 113 -8.01 -19.22 -24.96
C ASN A 113 -8.36 -17.77 -24.62
N GLU A 114 -8.89 -17.51 -23.44
CA GLU A 114 -9.13 -16.15 -22.94
C GLU A 114 -7.85 -15.31 -22.84
N ILE A 115 -6.78 -15.90 -22.34
CA ILE A 115 -5.45 -15.25 -22.30
C ILE A 115 -5.01 -14.88 -23.73
N ARG A 116 -5.13 -15.80 -24.70
CA ARG A 116 -4.78 -15.56 -26.10
C ARG A 116 -5.58 -14.42 -26.71
N GLU A 117 -6.91 -14.41 -26.49
CA GLU A 117 -7.78 -13.34 -26.98
C GLU A 117 -7.41 -11.98 -26.31
N SER A 118 -7.15 -11.98 -25.00
CA SER A 118 -6.74 -10.79 -24.30
C SER A 118 -5.39 -10.19 -24.79
N LEU A 119 -4.47 -11.06 -25.22
CA LEU A 119 -3.19 -10.65 -25.79
C LEU A 119 -3.29 -10.03 -27.19
N LYS A 120 -4.36 -10.35 -27.94
CA LYS A 120 -4.68 -9.71 -29.24
C LYS A 120 -5.15 -8.26 -29.07
N LEU A 121 -5.69 -7.89 -27.90
CA LEU A 121 -6.12 -6.53 -27.63
C LEU A 121 -4.90 -5.61 -27.54
N ARG A 122 -4.75 -4.71 -28.52
CA ARG A 122 -3.70 -3.69 -28.50
C ARG A 122 -3.88 -2.80 -27.26
N GLN A 123 -2.97 -2.90 -26.32
CA GLN A 123 -2.87 -1.97 -25.21
C GLN A 123 -2.39 -0.60 -25.73
N GLY A 124 -3.27 0.39 -25.68
CA GLY A 124 -2.99 1.72 -26.23
C GLY A 124 -2.52 2.75 -25.18
N GLY A 125 -1.82 2.34 -24.12
CA GLY A 125 -1.55 3.12 -22.91
C GLY A 125 -1.26 4.60 -23.14
N TRP A 126 -0.06 4.95 -23.62
CA TRP A 126 0.34 6.34 -23.83
C TRP A 126 -0.45 7.06 -24.95
N ALA A 127 -0.77 6.35 -26.02
CA ALA A 127 -1.58 6.92 -27.10
C ALA A 127 -2.99 7.26 -26.66
N LEU A 128 -3.65 6.36 -25.93
CA LEU A 128 -4.97 6.60 -25.35
C LEU A 128 -4.95 7.71 -24.29
N PHE A 129 -3.93 7.75 -23.46
CA PHE A 129 -3.75 8.82 -22.48
C PHE A 129 -3.66 10.20 -23.16
N LYS A 130 -2.92 10.32 -24.27
CA LYS A 130 -2.86 11.58 -25.04
C LYS A 130 -4.17 11.91 -25.73
N ALA A 131 -4.81 10.94 -26.35
CA ALA A 131 -5.98 11.14 -27.19
C ALA A 131 -7.28 11.37 -26.40
N ASN A 132 -7.44 10.74 -25.24
CA ASN A 132 -8.72 10.70 -24.54
C ASN A 132 -8.66 11.42 -23.17
N ARG A 133 -9.49 12.48 -23.04
CA ARG A 133 -9.60 13.27 -21.81
C ARG A 133 -10.07 12.42 -20.61
N ASN A 134 -10.99 11.48 -20.84
CA ASN A 134 -11.56 10.67 -19.77
C ASN A 134 -10.54 9.66 -19.23
N VAL A 135 -9.69 9.10 -20.11
CA VAL A 135 -8.55 8.27 -19.70
C VAL A 135 -7.58 9.07 -18.82
N ARG A 136 -7.26 10.32 -19.23
CA ARG A 136 -6.41 11.19 -18.39
C ARG A 136 -7.00 11.40 -16.99
N ARG A 137 -8.32 11.64 -16.90
CA ARG A 137 -9.01 11.84 -15.61
C ARG A 137 -8.87 10.63 -14.70
N ALA A 138 -9.01 9.40 -15.24
CA ALA A 138 -8.83 8.17 -14.47
C ALA A 138 -7.38 8.00 -14.00
N VAL A 139 -6.41 8.21 -14.89
CA VAL A 139 -4.99 8.10 -14.55
C VAL A 139 -4.60 9.12 -13.48
N PHE A 140 -5.00 10.38 -13.62
CA PHE A 140 -4.73 11.41 -12.61
C PHE A 140 -5.42 11.14 -11.28
N LEU A 141 -6.63 10.56 -11.28
CA LEU A 141 -7.28 10.14 -10.05
C LEU A 141 -6.49 9.03 -9.35
N GLY A 142 -6.00 8.04 -10.10
CA GLY A 142 -5.14 6.99 -9.57
C GLY A 142 -3.83 7.54 -8.98
N MET A 143 -3.18 8.46 -9.69
CA MET A 143 -1.97 9.14 -9.19
C MET A 143 -2.26 9.94 -7.92
N LEU A 144 -3.38 10.70 -7.88
CA LEU A 144 -3.80 11.46 -6.72
C LEU A 144 -4.05 10.55 -5.49
N LEU A 145 -4.74 9.44 -5.69
CA LEU A 145 -5.00 8.46 -4.62
C LEU A 145 -3.69 7.93 -4.02
N GLN A 146 -2.73 7.59 -4.86
CA GLN A 146 -1.43 7.08 -4.42
C GLN A 146 -0.58 8.17 -3.72
N ALA A 147 -0.64 9.41 -4.20
CA ALA A 147 -0.02 10.53 -3.50
C ALA A 147 -0.68 10.76 -2.13
N MET A 148 -2.02 10.82 -2.07
CA MET A 148 -2.76 10.95 -0.82
C MET A 148 -2.36 9.87 0.19
N GLN A 149 -2.25 8.62 -0.24
CA GLN A 149 -1.84 7.50 0.61
C GLN A 149 -0.49 7.77 1.30
N GLN A 150 0.48 8.30 0.57
CA GLN A 150 1.83 8.55 1.11
C GLN A 150 1.85 9.82 1.98
N PHE A 151 1.19 10.89 1.56
CA PHE A 151 1.15 12.16 2.28
C PHE A 151 0.29 12.14 3.55
N THR A 152 -0.30 11.01 3.93
CA THR A 152 -0.90 10.81 5.27
C THR A 152 0.11 10.89 6.41
N GLY A 153 1.41 10.74 6.13
CA GLY A 153 2.47 10.68 7.12
C GLY A 153 2.71 9.30 7.74
N MET A 154 1.96 8.27 7.29
CA MET A 154 2.06 6.93 7.87
C MET A 154 3.47 6.33 7.75
N ASN A 155 4.09 6.44 6.57
CA ASN A 155 5.43 5.89 6.36
C ASN A 155 6.48 6.58 7.22
N ILE A 156 6.29 7.85 7.56
CA ILE A 156 7.15 8.58 8.50
C ILE A 156 7.10 7.94 9.88
N ILE A 157 5.91 7.61 10.35
CA ILE A 157 5.74 6.92 11.63
C ILE A 157 6.50 5.59 11.62
N MET A 158 6.42 4.82 10.53
CA MET A 158 7.11 3.54 10.42
C MET A 158 8.64 3.68 10.33
N TYR A 159 9.13 4.66 9.55
CA TYR A 159 10.58 4.82 9.34
C TYR A 159 11.29 5.47 10.50
N TYR A 160 10.63 6.39 11.20
CA TYR A 160 11.20 7.19 12.26
C TYR A 160 10.58 6.94 13.64
N ALA A 161 9.88 5.79 13.82
CA ALA A 161 9.24 5.44 15.07
C ALA A 161 10.14 5.56 16.30
N PRO A 162 11.39 5.04 16.32
CA PRO A 162 12.27 5.22 17.48
C PRO A 162 12.55 6.69 17.79
N ARG A 163 12.73 7.53 16.77
CA ARG A 163 12.97 8.97 16.94
C ARG A 163 11.74 9.70 17.47
N ILE A 164 10.55 9.33 16.97
CA ILE A 164 9.26 9.88 17.44
C ILE A 164 9.08 9.54 18.93
N PHE A 165 9.32 8.28 19.32
CA PHE A 165 9.21 7.87 20.72
C PHE A 165 10.28 8.49 21.60
N LYS A 166 11.50 8.73 21.09
CA LYS A 166 12.51 9.52 21.79
C LYS A 166 12.00 10.92 22.10
N MET A 167 11.40 11.61 21.14
CA MET A 167 10.79 12.93 21.33
C MET A 167 9.59 12.88 22.30
N ALA A 168 8.86 11.75 22.33
CA ALA A 168 7.76 11.50 23.25
C ALA A 168 8.20 11.06 24.67
N GLY A 169 9.49 11.23 25.03
CA GLY A 169 10.00 11.02 26.39
C GLY A 169 10.49 9.61 26.70
N PHE A 170 10.58 8.69 25.73
CA PHE A 170 11.23 7.40 25.93
C PHE A 170 12.75 7.54 25.84
N THR A 171 13.42 7.49 27.00
CA THR A 171 14.84 7.83 27.11
C THR A 171 15.77 6.70 26.70
N THR A 172 15.38 5.44 26.89
CA THR A 172 16.23 4.29 26.57
C THR A 172 15.96 3.75 25.17
N THR A 173 17.00 3.29 24.49
CA THR A 173 16.89 2.65 23.17
C THR A 173 15.94 1.44 23.21
N GLU A 174 16.00 0.68 24.31
CA GLU A 174 15.13 -0.48 24.53
C GLU A 174 13.64 -0.09 24.49
N GLN A 175 13.24 0.93 25.26
CA GLN A 175 11.86 1.42 25.28
C GLN A 175 11.40 1.90 23.90
N GLN A 176 12.28 2.60 23.16
CA GLN A 176 11.98 3.08 21.80
C GLN A 176 11.77 1.92 20.83
N MET A 177 12.60 0.87 20.92
CA MET A 177 12.49 -0.31 20.05
C MET A 177 11.28 -1.15 20.40
N ILE A 178 10.96 -1.35 21.68
CA ILE A 178 9.74 -2.08 22.10
C ILE A 178 8.49 -1.32 21.64
N ALA A 179 8.44 0.00 21.79
CA ALA A 179 7.32 0.81 21.29
C ALA A 179 7.19 0.71 19.77
N THR A 180 8.31 0.67 19.04
CA THR A 180 8.33 0.47 17.59
C THR A 180 7.81 -0.92 17.19
N LEU A 181 8.16 -1.95 17.95
CA LEU A 181 7.62 -3.30 17.74
C LEU A 181 6.11 -3.35 17.93
N VAL A 182 5.59 -2.69 18.98
CA VAL A 182 4.13 -2.58 19.22
C VAL A 182 3.43 -1.91 18.05
N VAL A 183 4.05 -0.88 17.45
CA VAL A 183 3.60 -0.24 16.23
C VAL A 183 3.49 -1.23 15.06
N GLY A 184 4.53 -2.02 14.83
CA GLY A 184 4.52 -3.05 13.78
C GLY A 184 3.44 -4.12 14.00
N LEU A 185 3.28 -4.59 15.24
CA LEU A 185 2.22 -5.54 15.60
C LEU A 185 0.83 -4.95 15.37
N THR A 186 0.62 -3.68 15.75
CA THR A 186 -0.64 -2.97 15.49
C THR A 186 -0.95 -2.92 13.99
N PHE A 187 0.05 -2.63 13.17
CA PHE A 187 -0.10 -2.62 11.71
C PHE A 187 -0.50 -4.00 11.17
N MET A 188 0.16 -5.06 11.62
CA MET A 188 -0.15 -6.43 11.21
C MET A 188 -1.58 -6.84 11.60
N PHE A 189 -1.98 -6.63 12.87
CA PHE A 189 -3.32 -6.98 13.33
C PHE A 189 -4.42 -6.16 12.65
N ALA A 190 -4.21 -4.85 12.48
CA ALA A 190 -5.15 -3.99 11.79
C ALA A 190 -5.29 -4.38 10.30
N THR A 191 -4.18 -4.76 9.63
CA THR A 191 -4.22 -5.29 8.26
C THR A 191 -4.98 -6.61 8.19
N PHE A 192 -4.79 -7.51 9.15
CA PHE A 192 -5.55 -8.75 9.23
C PHE A 192 -7.06 -8.49 9.30
N ILE A 193 -7.49 -7.55 10.15
CA ILE A 193 -8.90 -7.14 10.24
C ILE A 193 -9.38 -6.51 8.93
N ALA A 194 -8.54 -5.69 8.29
CA ALA A 194 -8.87 -5.02 7.03
C ALA A 194 -9.23 -6.01 5.91
N VAL A 195 -8.51 -7.13 5.80
CA VAL A 195 -8.76 -8.19 4.81
C VAL A 195 -10.21 -8.68 4.85
N PHE A 196 -10.84 -8.72 6.03
CA PHE A 196 -12.22 -9.19 6.20
C PHE A 196 -13.27 -8.07 6.17
N THR A 197 -12.86 -6.83 6.32
CA THR A 197 -13.81 -5.69 6.49
C THR A 197 -13.91 -4.77 5.28
N VAL A 198 -12.85 -4.66 4.46
CA VAL A 198 -12.77 -3.71 3.33
C VAL A 198 -13.90 -3.91 2.31
N ASP A 199 -14.22 -5.16 1.98
CA ASP A 199 -15.28 -5.47 1.02
C ASP A 199 -16.68 -5.20 1.58
N LYS A 200 -16.84 -5.24 2.91
CA LYS A 200 -18.12 -4.97 3.58
C LYS A 200 -18.37 -3.48 3.79
N ALA A 201 -17.33 -2.73 4.14
CA ALA A 201 -17.44 -1.30 4.45
C ALA A 201 -17.69 -0.41 3.22
N GLY A 202 -17.16 -0.79 2.05
CA GLY A 202 -17.10 0.08 0.86
C GLY A 202 -15.84 0.95 0.85
N ARG A 203 -15.47 1.42 -0.34
CA ARG A 203 -14.19 2.10 -0.54
C ARG A 203 -14.21 3.52 0.02
N LYS A 204 -15.25 4.28 -0.30
CA LYS A 204 -15.38 5.68 0.10
C LYS A 204 -15.62 5.88 1.60
N PRO A 205 -16.52 5.13 2.28
CA PRO A 205 -16.65 5.19 3.74
C PRO A 205 -15.38 4.79 4.48
N ALA A 206 -14.70 3.72 4.03
CA ALA A 206 -13.45 3.28 4.64
C ALA A 206 -12.37 4.38 4.61
N LEU A 207 -12.18 5.05 3.46
CA LEU A 207 -11.22 6.17 3.36
C LEU A 207 -11.59 7.34 4.26
N LYS A 208 -12.87 7.73 4.31
CA LYS A 208 -13.32 8.82 5.18
C LYS A 208 -13.01 8.53 6.65
N ILE A 209 -13.41 7.36 7.13
CA ILE A 209 -13.17 6.95 8.52
C ILE A 209 -11.67 6.91 8.79
N GLY A 210 -10.89 6.27 7.90
CA GLY A 210 -9.45 6.15 8.06
C GLY A 210 -8.74 7.50 8.14
N PHE A 211 -8.99 8.40 7.19
CA PHE A 211 -8.39 9.74 7.23
C PHE A 211 -8.84 10.56 8.46
N SER A 212 -10.09 10.37 8.93
CA SER A 212 -10.56 11.04 10.16
C SER A 212 -9.82 10.52 11.39
N VAL A 213 -9.65 9.21 11.51
CA VAL A 213 -8.89 8.56 12.60
C VAL A 213 -7.43 9.02 12.57
N MET A 214 -6.83 9.07 11.38
CA MET A 214 -5.44 9.53 11.21
C MET A 214 -5.29 11.02 11.51
N ALA A 215 -6.23 11.87 11.09
CA ALA A 215 -6.23 13.29 11.41
C ALA A 215 -6.30 13.53 12.93
N LEU A 216 -7.18 12.82 13.63
CA LEU A 216 -7.27 12.90 15.07
C LEU A 216 -5.99 12.42 15.77
N GLY A 217 -5.45 11.28 15.34
CA GLY A 217 -4.23 10.71 15.90
C GLY A 217 -3.01 11.62 15.71
N THR A 218 -2.81 12.17 14.51
CA THR A 218 -1.69 13.10 14.23
C THR A 218 -1.89 14.45 14.94
N LEU A 219 -3.13 14.92 15.10
CA LEU A 219 -3.44 16.14 15.85
C LEU A 219 -3.02 16.01 17.32
N VAL A 220 -3.46 14.95 17.98
CA VAL A 220 -3.17 14.70 19.39
C VAL A 220 -1.69 14.37 19.61
N LEU A 221 -1.08 13.59 18.68
CA LEU A 221 0.36 13.32 18.73
C LEU A 221 1.16 14.62 18.64
N GLY A 222 0.82 15.53 17.73
CA GLY A 222 1.45 16.85 17.63
C GLY A 222 1.31 17.67 18.92
N TYR A 223 0.13 17.62 19.56
CA TYR A 223 -0.07 18.25 20.88
C TYR A 223 0.83 17.64 21.97
N CYS A 224 0.91 16.32 22.05
CA CYS A 224 1.80 15.65 23.00
C CYS A 224 3.26 16.09 22.80
N LEU A 225 3.76 16.11 21.56
CA LEU A 225 5.12 16.51 21.25
C LEU A 225 5.38 17.98 21.60
N MET A 226 4.40 18.88 21.38
CA MET A 226 4.48 20.27 21.81
C MET A 226 4.65 20.39 23.34
N GLN A 227 3.93 19.56 24.11
CA GLN A 227 4.06 19.58 25.57
C GLN A 227 5.42 19.08 26.03
N PHE A 228 6.03 18.10 25.34
CA PHE A 228 7.41 17.68 25.61
C PHE A 228 8.41 18.79 25.32
N ASP A 229 8.27 19.50 24.20
CA ASP A 229 9.13 20.63 23.84
C ASP A 229 9.01 21.79 24.86
N ASN A 230 7.85 21.98 25.48
CA ASN A 230 7.61 22.97 26.52
C ASN A 230 8.07 22.51 27.93
N GLY A 231 8.69 21.34 28.06
CA GLY A 231 9.20 20.83 29.33
C GLY A 231 8.13 20.26 30.27
N THR A 232 6.88 20.08 29.83
CA THR A 232 5.78 19.50 30.62
C THR A 232 5.69 17.98 30.45
N ALA A 233 6.83 17.31 30.41
CA ALA A 233 6.91 15.88 30.23
C ALA A 233 6.21 15.11 31.37
N SER A 234 5.34 14.16 31.01
CA SER A 234 4.77 13.21 31.96
C SER A 234 4.69 11.82 31.33
N SER A 235 4.73 10.79 32.16
CA SER A 235 4.60 9.41 31.68
C SER A 235 3.24 9.17 31.00
N GLY A 236 2.20 9.86 31.43
CA GLY A 236 0.87 9.80 30.79
C GLY A 236 0.90 10.33 29.36
N LEU A 237 1.60 11.43 29.09
CA LEU A 237 1.77 11.98 27.73
C LEU A 237 2.57 11.03 26.83
N SER A 238 3.60 10.37 27.37
CA SER A 238 4.37 9.37 26.61
C SER A 238 3.50 8.22 26.15
N TRP A 239 2.71 7.63 27.04
CA TRP A 239 1.79 6.55 26.70
C TRP A 239 0.66 7.00 25.78
N LEU A 240 0.15 8.22 25.95
CA LEU A 240 -0.81 8.81 25.02
C LEU A 240 -0.23 8.94 23.62
N SER A 241 1.04 9.35 23.48
CA SER A 241 1.73 9.43 22.20
C SER A 241 1.82 8.07 21.50
N VAL A 242 2.13 7.00 22.25
CA VAL A 242 2.12 5.63 21.71
C VAL A 242 0.72 5.24 21.25
N GLY A 243 -0.30 5.47 22.07
CA GLY A 243 -1.69 5.16 21.74
C GLY A 243 -2.19 5.90 20.49
N MET A 244 -1.84 7.18 20.34
CA MET A 244 -2.19 7.97 19.16
C MET A 244 -1.45 7.52 17.92
N THR A 245 -0.18 7.12 18.05
CA THR A 245 0.59 6.51 16.98
C THR A 245 -0.06 5.21 16.52
N MET A 246 -0.43 4.31 17.45
CA MET A 246 -1.15 3.07 17.14
C MET A 246 -2.50 3.34 16.46
N MET A 247 -3.23 4.36 16.90
CA MET A 247 -4.50 4.76 16.31
C MET A 247 -4.32 5.24 14.85
N CYS A 248 -3.29 6.04 14.55
CA CYS A 248 -2.95 6.45 13.19
C CYS A 248 -2.67 5.23 12.30
N ILE A 249 -1.87 4.30 12.80
CA ILE A 249 -1.49 3.08 12.08
C ILE A 249 -2.69 2.19 11.80
N ALA A 250 -3.54 1.97 12.79
CA ALA A 250 -4.76 1.20 12.64
C ALA A 250 -5.70 1.86 11.60
N GLY A 251 -5.88 3.18 11.68
CA GLY A 251 -6.67 3.95 10.72
C GLY A 251 -6.16 3.79 9.29
N TYR A 252 -4.84 3.86 9.08
CA TYR A 252 -4.22 3.64 7.79
C TYR A 252 -4.38 2.19 7.29
N ALA A 253 -4.05 1.22 8.14
CA ALA A 253 -4.07 -0.19 7.79
C ALA A 253 -5.46 -0.68 7.39
N MET A 254 -6.50 -0.19 8.07
CA MET A 254 -7.89 -0.56 7.82
C MET A 254 -8.54 0.22 6.66
N SER A 255 -7.86 1.24 6.11
CA SER A 255 -8.44 2.10 5.08
C SER A 255 -7.50 2.35 3.91
N ALA A 256 -6.64 3.35 4.01
CA ALA A 256 -5.82 3.82 2.90
C ALA A 256 -4.84 2.76 2.36
N ALA A 257 -4.34 1.86 3.21
CA ALA A 257 -3.42 0.80 2.79
C ALA A 257 -4.04 -0.11 1.72
N PRO A 258 -5.18 -0.79 1.94
CA PRO A 258 -5.78 -1.66 0.92
C PRO A 258 -6.63 -0.89 -0.10
N VAL A 259 -7.44 0.08 0.36
CA VAL A 259 -8.48 0.70 -0.47
C VAL A 259 -7.92 1.50 -1.64
N VAL A 260 -6.79 2.19 -1.45
CA VAL A 260 -6.17 2.98 -2.51
C VAL A 260 -5.69 2.09 -3.66
N TRP A 261 -5.08 0.94 -3.37
CA TRP A 261 -4.67 -0.02 -4.40
C TRP A 261 -5.85 -0.63 -5.14
N ILE A 262 -6.92 -0.98 -4.41
CA ILE A 262 -8.16 -1.49 -4.99
C ILE A 262 -8.76 -0.44 -5.95
N LEU A 263 -8.97 0.78 -5.49
CA LEU A 263 -9.51 1.87 -6.32
C LEU A 263 -8.64 2.13 -7.54
N CYS A 264 -7.31 2.18 -7.39
CA CYS A 264 -6.40 2.38 -8.53
C CYS A 264 -6.58 1.29 -9.59
N SER A 265 -6.89 0.06 -9.21
CA SER A 265 -7.15 -1.01 -10.16
C SER A 265 -8.56 -0.97 -10.78
N GLU A 266 -9.57 -0.50 -10.02
CA GLU A 266 -10.97 -0.48 -10.43
C GLU A 266 -11.34 0.70 -11.35
N ILE A 267 -10.70 1.87 -11.18
CA ILE A 267 -11.00 3.09 -11.95
C ILE A 267 -10.31 3.17 -13.31
N GLN A 268 -9.30 2.31 -13.58
CA GLN A 268 -8.56 2.36 -14.85
C GLN A 268 -9.30 1.64 -15.97
N PRO A 269 -9.50 2.28 -17.14
CA PRO A 269 -10.07 1.63 -18.31
C PRO A 269 -9.25 0.42 -18.74
N LEU A 270 -9.91 -0.67 -19.14
CA LEU A 270 -9.27 -1.94 -19.47
C LEU A 270 -8.14 -1.82 -20.50
N LYS A 271 -8.36 -1.01 -21.56
CA LYS A 271 -7.38 -0.80 -22.64
C LYS A 271 -6.11 -0.04 -22.23
N CYS A 272 -6.12 0.71 -21.14
CA CYS A 272 -4.96 1.45 -20.64
C CYS A 272 -4.65 1.14 -19.17
N ARG A 273 -5.21 0.07 -18.63
CA ARG A 273 -5.11 -0.29 -17.21
C ARG A 273 -3.66 -0.42 -16.75
N ASN A 274 -2.84 -1.15 -17.49
CA ASN A 274 -1.42 -1.34 -17.12
C ASN A 274 -0.68 0.00 -17.08
N PHE A 275 -0.91 0.89 -18.04
CA PHE A 275 -0.32 2.23 -18.05
C PHE A 275 -0.77 3.06 -16.85
N GLY A 276 -2.09 3.08 -16.56
CA GLY A 276 -2.65 3.82 -15.43
C GLY A 276 -2.13 3.32 -14.07
N ILE A 277 -2.05 2.00 -13.88
CA ILE A 277 -1.49 1.40 -12.67
C ILE A 277 0.01 1.73 -12.54
N THR A 278 0.78 1.67 -13.63
CA THR A 278 2.20 2.03 -13.62
C THR A 278 2.40 3.49 -13.21
N CYS A 279 1.64 4.44 -13.78
CA CYS A 279 1.70 5.85 -13.39
C CYS A 279 1.35 6.04 -11.91
N SER A 280 0.30 5.37 -11.44
CA SER A 280 -0.13 5.44 -10.04
C SER A 280 0.94 4.89 -9.10
N THR A 281 1.51 3.72 -9.39
CA THR A 281 2.57 3.09 -8.60
C THR A 281 3.86 3.94 -8.60
N THR A 282 4.22 4.50 -9.74
CA THR A 282 5.37 5.43 -9.82
C THR A 282 5.14 6.65 -8.93
N THR A 283 3.94 7.22 -8.96
CA THR A 283 3.58 8.35 -8.09
C THR A 283 3.65 7.96 -6.61
N ASN A 284 3.25 6.75 -6.26
CA ASN A 284 3.37 6.23 -4.89
C ASN A 284 4.82 6.26 -4.40
N TRP A 285 5.73 5.67 -5.15
CA TRP A 285 7.15 5.60 -4.77
C TRP A 285 7.85 6.97 -4.77
N VAL A 286 7.53 7.83 -5.74
CA VAL A 286 8.04 9.21 -5.77
C VAL A 286 7.53 10.00 -4.56
N SER A 287 6.26 9.89 -4.21
CA SER A 287 5.68 10.54 -3.03
C SER A 287 6.31 10.01 -1.74
N ASN A 288 6.55 8.69 -1.65
CA ASN A 288 7.23 8.06 -0.52
C ASN A 288 8.65 8.62 -0.35
N MET A 289 9.40 8.72 -1.45
CA MET A 289 10.74 9.31 -1.45
C MET A 289 10.72 10.77 -0.96
N ILE A 290 9.79 11.58 -1.46
CA ILE A 290 9.65 12.99 -1.06
C ILE A 290 9.42 13.08 0.44
N ILE A 291 8.48 12.31 0.97
CA ILE A 291 8.14 12.34 2.40
C ILE A 291 9.30 11.88 3.26
N GLY A 292 9.96 10.76 2.89
CA GLY A 292 11.12 10.26 3.61
C GLY A 292 12.30 11.25 3.62
N ALA A 293 12.54 11.93 2.50
CA ALA A 293 13.61 12.93 2.39
C ALA A 293 13.31 14.24 3.10
N THR A 294 12.05 14.66 3.16
CA THR A 294 11.68 15.99 3.70
C THR A 294 11.37 15.96 5.20
N PHE A 295 11.11 14.81 5.80
CA PHE A 295 10.67 14.73 7.19
C PHE A 295 11.63 15.38 8.17
N LEU A 296 12.92 15.07 8.08
CA LEU A 296 13.92 15.65 9.00
C LEU A 296 14.02 17.17 8.83
N THR A 297 13.98 17.66 7.60
CA THR A 297 13.95 19.09 7.32
C THR A 297 12.72 19.77 7.90
N LEU A 298 11.56 19.12 7.83
CA LEU A 298 10.33 19.62 8.45
C LEU A 298 10.46 19.66 9.97
N LEU A 299 11.03 18.61 10.60
CA LEU A 299 11.29 18.62 12.06
C LEU A 299 12.18 19.78 12.46
N ASP A 300 13.23 20.07 11.68
CA ASP A 300 14.20 21.13 12.01
C ASP A 300 13.61 22.53 11.73
N SER A 301 12.69 22.68 10.75
CA SER A 301 12.17 23.99 10.33
C SER A 301 10.90 24.42 11.08
N ILE A 302 9.95 23.52 11.31
CA ILE A 302 8.65 23.81 11.94
C ILE A 302 8.42 23.06 13.25
N GLY A 303 9.42 22.30 13.71
CA GLY A 303 9.36 21.50 14.93
C GLY A 303 8.54 20.22 14.79
N ALA A 304 8.57 19.40 15.84
CA ALA A 304 7.87 18.13 15.86
C ALA A 304 6.34 18.32 15.81
N ALA A 305 5.81 19.18 16.65
CA ALA A 305 4.37 19.48 16.70
C ALA A 305 3.86 20.02 15.35
N GLY A 306 4.56 21.01 14.77
CA GLY A 306 4.22 21.61 13.50
C GLY A 306 4.19 20.59 12.35
N THR A 307 5.14 19.67 12.34
CA THR A 307 5.23 18.60 11.33
C THR A 307 4.02 17.67 11.40
N PHE A 308 3.61 17.22 12.60
CA PHE A 308 2.44 16.36 12.74
C PHE A 308 1.13 17.11 12.48
N TRP A 309 1.04 18.41 12.79
CA TRP A 309 -0.13 19.22 12.41
C TRP A 309 -0.21 19.47 10.92
N LEU A 310 0.90 19.55 10.20
CA LEU A 310 0.90 19.55 8.73
C LEU A 310 0.25 18.25 8.19
N TYR A 311 0.63 17.08 8.73
CA TYR A 311 -0.03 15.82 8.33
C TYR A 311 -1.50 15.79 8.73
N THR A 312 -1.87 16.39 9.85
CA THR A 312 -3.29 16.55 10.22
C THR A 312 -4.06 17.35 9.16
N ALA A 313 -3.53 18.50 8.77
CA ALA A 313 -4.15 19.34 7.73
C ALA A 313 -4.29 18.60 6.39
N LEU A 314 -3.27 17.83 5.99
CA LEU A 314 -3.34 16.99 4.80
C LEU A 314 -4.41 15.90 4.91
N ASN A 315 -4.50 15.19 6.03
CA ASN A 315 -5.54 14.19 6.24
C ASN A 315 -6.95 14.81 6.20
N ILE A 316 -7.15 16.00 6.76
CA ILE A 316 -8.42 16.74 6.67
C ILE A 316 -8.73 17.10 5.20
N ALA A 317 -7.73 17.59 4.45
CA ALA A 317 -7.90 17.87 3.01
C ALA A 317 -8.27 16.59 2.24
N PHE A 318 -7.69 15.44 2.60
CA PHE A 318 -7.99 14.15 1.98
C PHE A 318 -9.41 13.66 2.27
N ILE A 319 -9.97 13.98 3.44
CA ILE A 319 -11.40 13.75 3.72
C ILE A 319 -12.26 14.53 2.72
N GLY A 320 -11.95 15.81 2.51
CA GLY A 320 -12.64 16.67 1.53
C GLY A 320 -12.53 16.12 0.10
N ILE A 321 -11.33 15.76 -0.34
CA ILE A 321 -11.09 15.17 -1.66
C ILE A 321 -11.87 13.85 -1.80
N THR A 322 -11.87 13.00 -0.78
CA THR A 322 -12.61 11.74 -0.78
C THR A 322 -14.11 11.99 -0.93
N PHE A 323 -14.63 13.02 -0.28
CA PHE A 323 -16.05 13.37 -0.38
C PHE A 323 -16.45 13.81 -1.79
N TRP A 324 -15.63 14.66 -2.42
CA TRP A 324 -16.00 15.33 -3.66
C TRP A 324 -15.56 14.63 -4.93
N LEU A 325 -14.47 13.87 -4.89
CA LEU A 325 -13.82 13.35 -6.11
C LEU A 325 -13.85 11.82 -6.21
N ILE A 326 -13.70 11.10 -5.08
CA ILE A 326 -13.52 9.64 -5.11
C ILE A 326 -14.88 8.94 -5.30
N PRO A 327 -14.98 8.00 -6.28
CA PRO A 327 -16.18 7.19 -6.49
C PRO A 327 -16.31 6.10 -5.42
N GLU A 328 -17.55 5.62 -5.20
CA GLU A 328 -17.78 4.35 -4.53
C GLU A 328 -17.87 3.26 -5.61
N THR A 329 -17.01 2.26 -5.52
CA THR A 329 -16.88 1.20 -6.54
C THR A 329 -17.35 -0.17 -6.03
N LYS A 330 -17.83 -0.23 -4.80
CA LYS A 330 -18.32 -1.48 -4.19
C LYS A 330 -19.47 -2.08 -4.98
N ASN A 331 -19.37 -3.38 -5.30
CA ASN A 331 -20.38 -4.15 -6.04
C ASN A 331 -20.70 -3.60 -7.45
N VAL A 332 -19.77 -2.86 -8.06
CA VAL A 332 -19.93 -2.34 -9.42
C VAL A 332 -18.93 -3.05 -10.34
N THR A 333 -19.41 -3.48 -11.52
CA THR A 333 -18.53 -4.13 -12.50
C THR A 333 -17.57 -3.12 -13.15
N LEU A 334 -16.39 -3.59 -13.53
CA LEU A 334 -15.37 -2.74 -14.16
C LEU A 334 -15.85 -2.15 -15.48
N GLU A 335 -16.65 -2.89 -16.24
CA GLU A 335 -17.25 -2.48 -17.49
C GLU A 335 -18.25 -1.33 -17.28
N HIS A 336 -19.00 -1.37 -16.19
CA HIS A 336 -19.92 -0.27 -15.82
C HIS A 336 -19.15 1.00 -15.50
N ILE A 337 -18.08 0.89 -14.68
CA ILE A 337 -17.21 2.02 -14.31
C ILE A 337 -16.58 2.62 -15.58
N GLU A 338 -16.03 1.77 -16.48
CA GLU A 338 -15.43 2.20 -17.73
C GLU A 338 -16.44 2.91 -18.63
N ARG A 339 -17.65 2.36 -18.81
CA ARG A 339 -18.70 2.96 -19.61
C ARG A 339 -19.07 4.35 -19.12
N LYS A 340 -19.31 4.54 -17.83
CA LYS A 340 -19.63 5.84 -17.23
C LYS A 340 -18.49 6.82 -17.31
N LEU A 341 -17.27 6.36 -17.08
CA LEU A 341 -16.08 7.17 -17.24
C LEU A 341 -15.94 7.68 -18.69
N MET A 342 -16.11 6.78 -19.67
CA MET A 342 -15.99 7.12 -21.10
C MET A 342 -17.15 8.02 -21.59
N ALA A 343 -18.32 7.93 -20.97
CA ALA A 343 -19.43 8.87 -21.18
C ALA A 343 -19.14 10.29 -20.63
N GLY A 344 -18.03 10.46 -19.89
CA GLY A 344 -17.62 11.77 -19.36
C GLY A 344 -18.30 12.15 -18.05
N GLU A 345 -18.96 11.23 -17.36
CA GLU A 345 -19.57 11.48 -16.06
C GLU A 345 -18.59 12.03 -15.02
N LYS A 346 -19.10 12.69 -13.98
CA LYS A 346 -18.28 13.16 -12.86
C LYS A 346 -17.61 11.97 -12.17
N LEU A 347 -16.30 12.07 -11.85
CA LEU A 347 -15.55 10.97 -11.26
C LEU A 347 -16.23 10.35 -10.04
N ARG A 348 -16.83 11.16 -9.17
CA ARG A 348 -17.54 10.69 -7.97
C ARG A 348 -18.75 9.79 -8.27
N ASN A 349 -19.28 9.83 -9.49
CA ASN A 349 -20.53 9.15 -9.88
C ASN A 349 -20.28 7.90 -10.76
N ILE A 350 -19.04 7.63 -11.16
CA ILE A 350 -18.75 6.51 -12.07
C ILE A 350 -18.98 5.13 -11.44
N GLY A 351 -19.12 5.05 -10.13
CA GLY A 351 -19.41 3.82 -9.40
C GLY A 351 -20.86 3.69 -8.89
N VAL A 352 -21.76 4.56 -9.33
CA VAL A 352 -23.18 4.56 -8.89
C VAL A 352 -24.09 4.06 -9.99
#